data_31f725e3373a7022700a578e6a5d7bd7
#
_entry.id   31f725e3373a7022700a578e6a5d7bd7
#
_cell.length_a   1.000
_cell.length_b   1.000
_cell.length_c   1.000
_cell.angle_alpha   90.00
_cell.angle_beta   90.00
_cell.angle_gamma   90.00
#
_symmetry.space_group_name_H-M   'P 1'
#
loop_
_entity.id
_entity.type
_entity.pdbx_description
1 polymer ?
#
loop_
_entity_poly.entity_id
_entity_poly.type
_entity_poly.pdbx_seq_one_letter_code
_entity_poly.pdbx_strand_id
1 'polypeptide(L)'
;YQSDTAFTLDHVSFNIPKGKWTTIVGHNGSGKSTLAKLMVGIEQANEGQIFYNNHLINAQNLQDIRKHIGIVLQNPENQFVGSIVKYDVAFGLENHSVPHDNMHRIVKQVLSDVNMLDYADSEPQSLSGGQKQRVAIAGVLALGPSVIILDEADSMLDPKAREDLFELVKRVQQEKNITIISITHDLTEAMGSDYVIVMNKGTVYQAGIPETIFSSQQGLLDIGLDLPFVMKIAQQLEVSNRYITYEGLVDKL
;
A
#
# COMPACT_ATOMS: atom_id res chain seq x y z
N TYR A 1 -4.43 37.97 11.01
CA TYR A 1 -3.60 37.06 10.17
C TYR A 1 -4.56 36.15 9.42
N GLN A 2 -4.88 36.47 8.18
CA GLN A 2 -5.51 35.55 7.24
C GLN A 2 -4.40 34.55 6.84
N SER A 3 -4.47 33.32 7.35
CA SER A 3 -3.72 32.20 6.80
C SER A 3 -4.43 31.79 5.51
N ASP A 4 -3.81 31.99 4.36
CA ASP A 4 -4.10 31.25 3.15
C ASP A 4 -3.84 29.76 3.47
N THR A 5 -4.85 29.08 4.00
CA THR A 5 -4.82 27.62 4.20
C THR A 5 -5.09 26.99 2.86
N ALA A 6 -4.04 26.81 2.05
CA ALA A 6 -4.12 25.94 0.91
C ALA A 6 -4.52 24.54 1.43
N PHE A 7 -5.57 23.95 0.86
CA PHE A 7 -5.99 22.59 1.20
C PHE A 7 -4.85 21.63 0.90
N THR A 8 -4.64 20.64 1.78
CA THR A 8 -3.66 19.56 1.53
C THR A 8 -4.09 18.70 0.36
N LEU A 9 -5.41 18.53 0.18
CA LEU A 9 -6.03 17.86 -0.96
C LEU A 9 -7.10 18.79 -1.53
N ASP A 10 -7.09 18.96 -2.84
CA ASP A 10 -8.00 19.83 -3.55
C ASP A 10 -8.62 19.12 -4.75
N HIS A 11 -9.96 19.03 -4.78
CA HIS A 11 -10.75 18.42 -5.86
C HIS A 11 -10.26 17.02 -6.27
N VAL A 12 -9.88 16.18 -5.28
CA VAL A 12 -9.40 14.80 -5.52
C VAL A 12 -10.59 13.89 -5.81
N SER A 13 -10.60 13.26 -6.98
CA SER A 13 -11.63 12.29 -7.36
C SER A 13 -11.02 11.14 -8.16
N PHE A 14 -11.23 9.91 -7.73
CA PHE A 14 -10.77 8.69 -8.42
C PHE A 14 -11.54 7.46 -7.93
N ASN A 15 -11.37 6.34 -8.64
CA ASN A 15 -11.88 5.03 -8.24
C ASN A 15 -10.74 4.04 -8.09
N ILE A 16 -10.83 3.16 -7.10
CA ILE A 16 -9.91 2.05 -6.90
C ILE A 16 -10.60 0.76 -7.33
N PRO A 17 -10.05 0.04 -8.32
CA PRO A 17 -10.65 -1.21 -8.79
C PRO A 17 -10.57 -2.30 -7.72
N LYS A 18 -11.72 -2.97 -7.46
CA LYS A 18 -11.81 -4.05 -6.48
C LYS A 18 -10.96 -5.26 -6.90
N GLY A 19 -10.29 -5.88 -5.92
CA GLY A 19 -9.46 -7.06 -6.13
C GLY A 19 -8.19 -6.79 -6.94
N LYS A 20 -7.84 -5.52 -7.16
CA LYS A 20 -6.68 -5.07 -7.91
C LYS A 20 -5.65 -4.41 -7.01
N TRP A 21 -4.43 -4.33 -7.50
CA TRP A 21 -3.36 -3.56 -6.88
C TRP A 21 -3.32 -2.16 -7.50
N THR A 22 -3.63 -1.15 -6.71
CA THR A 22 -3.53 0.25 -7.10
C THR A 22 -2.36 0.90 -6.39
N THR A 23 -1.46 1.54 -7.13
CA THR A 23 -0.35 2.29 -6.57
C THR A 23 -0.58 3.79 -6.69
N ILE A 24 -0.47 4.51 -5.58
CA ILE A 24 -0.57 5.96 -5.49
C ILE A 24 0.85 6.52 -5.38
N VAL A 25 1.29 7.23 -6.41
CA VAL A 25 2.62 7.84 -6.48
C VAL A 25 2.54 9.36 -6.48
N GLY A 26 3.64 10.00 -6.13
CA GLY A 26 3.77 11.46 -6.12
C GLY A 26 4.91 11.91 -5.21
N HIS A 27 5.31 13.18 -5.32
CA HIS A 27 6.34 13.75 -4.46
C HIS A 27 5.95 13.78 -2.99
N ASN A 28 6.95 13.96 -2.13
CA ASN A 28 6.72 14.28 -0.73
C ASN A 28 5.91 15.58 -0.63
N GLY A 29 4.88 15.57 0.21
CA GLY A 29 3.95 16.69 0.33
C GLY A 29 2.85 16.76 -0.74
N SER A 30 2.73 15.77 -1.66
CA SER A 30 1.64 15.74 -2.64
C SER A 30 0.27 15.35 -2.07
N GLY A 31 0.19 15.00 -0.76
CA GLY A 31 -1.06 14.67 -0.08
C GLY A 31 -1.33 13.17 0.09
N LYS A 32 -0.43 12.26 -0.30
CA LYS A 32 -0.63 10.80 -0.27
C LYS A 32 -1.00 10.27 1.13
N SER A 33 -0.23 10.62 2.16
CA SER A 33 -0.48 10.15 3.54
C SER A 33 -1.75 10.76 4.13
N THR A 34 -2.10 11.99 3.76
CA THR A 34 -3.40 12.59 4.12
C THR A 34 -4.54 11.80 3.46
N LEU A 35 -4.36 11.43 2.20
CA LEU A 35 -5.33 10.60 1.48
C LEU A 35 -5.51 9.23 2.16
N ALA A 36 -4.42 8.56 2.57
CA ALA A 36 -4.49 7.31 3.33
C ALA A 36 -5.32 7.46 4.60
N LYS A 37 -5.06 8.50 5.38
CA LYS A 37 -5.80 8.77 6.63
C LYS A 37 -7.29 9.05 6.41
N LEU A 38 -7.63 9.74 5.32
CA LEU A 38 -9.02 9.97 4.92
C LEU A 38 -9.70 8.66 4.53
N MET A 39 -9.04 7.79 3.76
CA MET A 39 -9.60 6.50 3.34
C MET A 39 -9.92 5.57 4.52
N VAL A 40 -9.14 5.61 5.60
CA VAL A 40 -9.41 4.84 6.83
C VAL A 40 -10.24 5.62 7.86
N GLY A 41 -10.60 6.87 7.54
CA GLY A 41 -11.39 7.73 8.41
C GLY A 41 -10.68 8.20 9.69
N ILE A 42 -9.34 8.23 9.71
CA ILE A 42 -8.55 8.86 10.79
C ILE A 42 -8.72 10.38 10.71
N GLU A 43 -8.71 10.92 9.51
CA GLU A 43 -9.03 12.31 9.24
C GLU A 43 -10.40 12.38 8.53
N GLN A 44 -11.07 13.52 8.62
CA GLN A 44 -12.33 13.79 7.94
C GLN A 44 -12.12 14.80 6.83
N ALA A 45 -12.72 14.56 5.68
CA ALA A 45 -12.73 15.53 4.60
C ALA A 45 -13.59 16.74 4.99
N ASN A 46 -13.14 17.95 4.66
CA ASN A 46 -13.93 19.16 4.83
C ASN A 46 -15.14 19.15 3.90
N GLU A 47 -14.94 18.70 2.66
CA GLU A 47 -15.94 18.57 1.61
C GLU A 47 -15.69 17.29 0.80
N GLY A 48 -16.71 16.87 0.04
CA GLY A 48 -16.63 15.67 -0.78
C GLY A 48 -17.14 14.41 -0.07
N GLN A 49 -16.96 13.27 -0.71
CA GLN A 49 -17.52 11.99 -0.28
C GLN A 49 -16.55 10.85 -0.55
N ILE A 50 -16.46 9.90 0.36
CA ILE A 50 -15.67 8.68 0.21
C ILE A 50 -16.64 7.50 0.25
N PHE A 51 -16.50 6.57 -0.70
CA PHE A 51 -17.34 5.39 -0.79
C PHE A 51 -16.50 4.12 -0.64
N TYR A 52 -17.07 3.16 0.06
CA TYR A 52 -16.58 1.79 0.15
C TYR A 52 -17.66 0.84 -0.36
N ASN A 53 -17.38 0.08 -1.43
CA ASN A 53 -18.35 -0.80 -2.09
C ASN A 53 -19.70 -0.09 -2.37
N ASN A 54 -19.66 1.13 -2.93
CA ASN A 54 -20.82 2.00 -3.20
C ASN A 54 -21.59 2.50 -1.95
N HIS A 55 -21.08 2.28 -0.75
CA HIS A 55 -21.66 2.81 0.48
C HIS A 55 -20.86 4.04 0.91
N LEU A 56 -21.56 5.16 1.09
CA LEU A 56 -20.96 6.40 1.60
C LEU A 56 -20.40 6.17 3.01
N ILE A 57 -19.12 6.48 3.21
CA ILE A 57 -18.50 6.46 4.54
C ILE A 57 -19.00 7.66 5.34
N ASN A 58 -19.52 7.38 6.53
CA ASN A 58 -20.01 8.39 7.47
C ASN A 58 -19.77 7.93 8.92
N ALA A 59 -20.07 8.80 9.89
CA ALA A 59 -19.84 8.50 11.30
C ALA A 59 -20.59 7.26 11.81
N GLN A 60 -21.74 6.90 11.21
CA GLN A 60 -22.56 5.78 11.65
C GLN A 60 -22.00 4.43 11.20
N ASN A 61 -21.39 4.34 10.01
CA ASN A 61 -20.90 3.09 9.45
C ASN A 61 -19.35 2.96 9.44
N LEU A 62 -18.63 4.01 9.85
CA LEU A 62 -17.16 4.05 9.82
C LEU A 62 -16.53 2.88 10.59
N GLN A 63 -17.07 2.54 11.77
CA GLN A 63 -16.53 1.44 12.58
C GLN A 63 -16.68 0.08 11.87
N ASP A 64 -17.78 -0.14 11.18
CA ASP A 64 -17.99 -1.39 10.43
C ASP A 64 -17.10 -1.42 9.17
N ILE A 65 -16.94 -0.30 8.50
CA ILE A 65 -16.06 -0.20 7.31
C ILE A 65 -14.60 -0.43 7.71
N ARG A 66 -14.15 0.08 8.85
CA ARG A 66 -12.77 -0.14 9.37
C ARG A 66 -12.45 -1.61 9.59
N LYS A 67 -13.42 -2.47 9.87
CA LYS A 67 -13.21 -3.92 9.97
C LYS A 67 -12.78 -4.56 8.64
N HIS A 68 -13.05 -3.88 7.53
CA HIS A 68 -12.74 -4.34 6.18
C HIS A 68 -11.50 -3.70 5.56
N ILE A 69 -10.91 -2.70 6.21
CA ILE A 69 -9.76 -1.97 5.71
C ILE A 69 -8.61 -2.11 6.71
N GLY A 70 -7.52 -2.74 6.30
CA GLY A 70 -6.29 -2.79 7.05
C GLY A 70 -5.29 -1.74 6.55
N ILE A 71 -4.43 -1.25 7.44
CA ILE A 71 -3.32 -0.36 7.08
C ILE A 71 -2.02 -0.90 7.64
N VAL A 72 -0.98 -0.90 6.82
CA VAL A 72 0.40 -1.19 7.21
C VAL A 72 1.19 0.10 7.07
N LEU A 73 1.78 0.56 8.17
CA LEU A 73 2.49 1.84 8.23
C LEU A 73 3.95 1.70 7.77
N GLN A 74 4.54 2.81 7.39
CA GLN A 74 5.94 2.96 6.99
C GLN A 74 6.91 2.34 8.02
N ASN A 75 6.73 2.65 9.31
CA ASN A 75 7.51 2.05 10.38
C ASN A 75 6.67 1.00 11.12
N PRO A 76 6.94 -0.30 10.92
CA PRO A 76 6.20 -1.37 11.56
C PRO A 76 6.34 -1.38 13.08
N GLU A 77 7.42 -0.80 13.65
CA GLU A 77 7.61 -0.73 15.10
C GLU A 77 6.52 0.09 15.79
N ASN A 78 5.93 1.05 15.10
CA ASN A 78 4.82 1.85 15.62
C ASN A 78 3.50 1.07 15.69
N GLN A 79 3.43 -0.13 15.12
CA GLN A 79 2.24 -0.97 15.10
C GLN A 79 2.30 -2.10 16.14
N PHE A 80 3.50 -2.48 16.62
CA PHE A 80 3.66 -3.57 17.56
C PHE A 80 3.21 -3.20 18.97
N VAL A 81 2.36 -4.05 19.54
CA VAL A 81 1.82 -3.94 20.90
C VAL A 81 2.18 -5.18 21.72
N GLY A 82 2.27 -6.33 21.07
CA GLY A 82 2.56 -7.62 21.70
C GLY A 82 4.04 -7.78 22.06
N SER A 83 4.32 -8.47 23.16
CA SER A 83 5.69 -8.80 23.60
C SER A 83 6.37 -9.83 22.69
N ILE A 84 5.59 -10.70 22.05
CA ILE A 84 6.07 -11.67 21.06
C ILE A 84 5.14 -11.68 19.85
N VAL A 85 5.66 -12.11 18.71
CA VAL A 85 5.02 -12.05 17.39
C VAL A 85 3.59 -12.62 17.40
N LYS A 86 3.39 -13.83 17.93
CA LYS A 86 2.05 -14.45 17.93
C LYS A 86 1.00 -13.67 18.74
N TYR A 87 1.41 -13.00 19.82
CA TYR A 87 0.50 -12.18 20.62
C TYR A 87 0.22 -10.84 19.94
N ASP A 88 1.21 -10.30 19.25
CA ASP A 88 1.02 -9.10 18.47
C ASP A 88 -0.02 -9.30 17.36
N VAL A 89 0.13 -10.40 16.59
CA VAL A 89 -0.84 -10.77 15.53
C VAL A 89 -2.22 -11.11 16.13
N ALA A 90 -2.29 -11.69 17.33
CA ALA A 90 -3.55 -12.01 18.01
C ALA A 90 -4.28 -10.77 18.55
N PHE A 91 -3.57 -9.68 18.84
CA PHE A 91 -4.12 -8.50 19.52
C PHE A 91 -5.35 -7.93 18.81
N GLY A 92 -5.32 -7.82 17.48
CA GLY A 92 -6.48 -7.38 16.72
C GLY A 92 -7.68 -8.32 16.83
N LEU A 93 -7.44 -9.63 16.88
CA LEU A 93 -8.48 -10.64 17.02
C LEU A 93 -9.13 -10.61 18.42
N GLU A 94 -8.34 -10.36 19.46
CA GLU A 94 -8.83 -10.18 20.83
C GLU A 94 -9.78 -8.99 20.92
N ASN A 95 -9.41 -7.85 20.31
CA ASN A 95 -10.25 -6.66 20.27
C ASN A 95 -11.58 -6.90 19.51
N HIS A 96 -11.63 -7.89 18.62
CA HIS A 96 -12.82 -8.29 17.89
C HIS A 96 -13.55 -9.47 18.58
N SER A 97 -13.15 -9.84 19.81
CA SER A 97 -13.76 -10.91 20.61
C SER A 97 -13.80 -12.25 19.87
N VAL A 98 -12.79 -12.56 19.06
CA VAL A 98 -12.66 -13.86 18.39
C VAL A 98 -12.39 -14.95 19.43
N PRO A 99 -13.10 -16.11 19.40
CA PRO A 99 -12.84 -17.20 20.33
C PRO A 99 -11.39 -17.70 20.29
N HIS A 100 -10.82 -18.03 21.47
CA HIS A 100 -9.42 -18.39 21.65
C HIS A 100 -8.93 -19.48 20.67
N ASP A 101 -9.68 -20.57 20.51
CA ASP A 101 -9.29 -21.66 19.59
C ASP A 101 -9.22 -21.20 18.13
N ASN A 102 -10.12 -20.30 17.73
CA ASN A 102 -10.10 -19.69 16.40
C ASN A 102 -8.91 -18.74 16.25
N MET A 103 -8.56 -17.97 17.29
CA MET A 103 -7.39 -17.08 17.25
C MET A 103 -6.10 -17.86 16.97
N HIS A 104 -5.86 -18.96 17.68
CA HIS A 104 -4.67 -19.79 17.45
C HIS A 104 -4.57 -20.28 16.02
N ARG A 105 -5.67 -20.75 15.45
CA ARG A 105 -5.71 -21.22 14.07
C ARG A 105 -5.44 -20.09 13.08
N ILE A 106 -6.07 -18.92 13.28
CA ILE A 106 -5.87 -17.75 12.40
C ILE A 106 -4.43 -17.26 12.47
N VAL A 107 -3.88 -17.06 13.68
CA VAL A 107 -2.51 -16.58 13.89
C VAL A 107 -1.50 -17.50 13.21
N LYS A 108 -1.64 -18.82 13.42
CA LYS A 108 -0.77 -19.82 12.78
C LYS A 108 -0.85 -19.73 11.24
N GLN A 109 -2.06 -19.58 10.70
CA GLN A 109 -2.29 -19.50 9.27
C GLN A 109 -1.66 -18.23 8.68
N VAL A 110 -1.94 -17.05 9.24
CA VAL A 110 -1.42 -15.79 8.68
C VAL A 110 0.09 -15.67 8.83
N LEU A 111 0.68 -16.17 9.91
CA LEU A 111 2.14 -16.24 10.05
C LEU A 111 2.77 -17.19 9.02
N SER A 112 2.10 -18.29 8.69
CA SER A 112 2.53 -19.16 7.58
C SER A 112 2.42 -18.47 6.23
N ASP A 113 1.31 -17.75 5.97
CA ASP A 113 1.07 -17.02 4.71
C ASP A 113 2.18 -15.99 4.43
N VAL A 114 2.75 -15.39 5.48
CA VAL A 114 3.85 -14.39 5.36
C VAL A 114 5.25 -14.97 5.62
N ASN A 115 5.41 -16.29 5.74
CA ASN A 115 6.66 -16.97 6.02
C ASN A 115 7.33 -16.54 7.35
N MET A 116 6.51 -16.33 8.39
CA MET A 116 6.97 -15.92 9.74
C MET A 116 6.57 -16.88 10.85
N LEU A 117 6.11 -18.09 10.52
CA LEU A 117 5.65 -19.07 11.51
C LEU A 117 6.76 -19.48 12.49
N ASP A 118 7.99 -19.67 12.00
CA ASP A 118 9.14 -20.04 12.82
C ASP A 118 9.57 -18.95 13.83
N TYR A 119 9.09 -17.73 13.61
CA TYR A 119 9.34 -16.58 14.48
C TYR A 119 8.17 -16.26 15.42
N ALA A 120 7.15 -17.13 15.51
CA ALA A 120 5.94 -16.90 16.30
C ALA A 120 6.22 -16.59 17.78
N ASP A 121 7.26 -17.18 18.35
CA ASP A 121 7.69 -17.01 19.74
C ASP A 121 8.82 -15.98 19.92
N SER A 122 9.24 -15.31 18.85
CA SER A 122 10.28 -14.29 18.90
C SER A 122 9.72 -12.94 19.35
N GLU A 123 10.59 -12.13 19.95
CA GLU A 123 10.28 -10.73 20.25
C GLU A 123 10.31 -9.91 18.95
N PRO A 124 9.32 -9.03 18.67
CA PRO A 124 9.31 -8.21 17.45
C PRO A 124 10.57 -7.37 17.28
N GLN A 125 11.19 -6.94 18.38
CA GLN A 125 12.42 -6.13 18.36
C GLN A 125 13.64 -6.88 17.82
N SER A 126 13.67 -8.21 17.95
CA SER A 126 14.77 -9.07 17.47
C SER A 126 14.72 -9.32 15.95
N LEU A 127 13.63 -8.95 15.29
CA LEU A 127 13.40 -9.18 13.87
C LEU A 127 14.11 -8.16 12.98
N SER A 128 14.51 -8.57 11.78
CA SER A 128 14.95 -7.65 10.73
C SER A 128 13.79 -6.76 10.25
N GLY A 129 14.09 -5.63 9.57
CA GLY A 129 13.08 -4.73 9.04
C GLY A 129 12.05 -5.42 8.14
N GLY A 130 12.52 -6.28 7.22
CA GLY A 130 11.63 -7.06 6.35
C GLY A 130 10.77 -8.08 7.11
N GLN A 131 11.33 -8.71 8.15
CA GLN A 131 10.57 -9.61 9.01
C GLN A 131 9.50 -8.85 9.82
N LYS A 132 9.86 -7.68 10.36
CA LYS A 132 8.89 -6.80 11.06
C LYS A 132 7.73 -6.42 10.15
N GLN A 133 8.03 -6.07 8.90
CA GLN A 133 7.00 -5.70 7.94
C GLN A 133 6.07 -6.87 7.58
N ARG A 134 6.63 -8.08 7.43
CA ARG A 134 5.82 -9.30 7.24
C ARG A 134 4.90 -9.58 8.43
N VAL A 135 5.38 -9.38 9.66
CA VAL A 135 4.55 -9.54 10.87
C VAL A 135 3.44 -8.49 10.92
N ALA A 136 3.73 -7.23 10.57
CA ALA A 136 2.71 -6.18 10.50
C ALA A 136 1.62 -6.54 9.46
N ILE A 137 2.00 -7.08 8.30
CA ILE A 137 1.05 -7.60 7.29
C ILE A 137 0.24 -8.77 7.86
N ALA A 138 0.87 -9.72 8.60
CA ALA A 138 0.14 -10.82 9.22
C ALA A 138 -0.92 -10.33 10.21
N GLY A 139 -0.60 -9.33 11.04
CA GLY A 139 -1.55 -8.72 11.96
C GLY A 139 -2.77 -8.12 11.26
N VAL A 140 -2.54 -7.46 10.13
CA VAL A 140 -3.62 -6.94 9.28
C VAL A 140 -4.42 -8.06 8.64
N LEU A 141 -3.77 -9.07 8.06
CA LEU A 141 -4.42 -10.22 7.42
C LEU A 141 -5.26 -11.06 8.38
N ALA A 142 -4.88 -11.13 9.66
CA ALA A 142 -5.62 -11.87 10.67
C ALA A 142 -7.07 -11.40 10.80
N LEU A 143 -7.33 -10.11 10.57
CA LEU A 143 -8.67 -9.52 10.64
C LEU A 143 -9.53 -9.80 9.39
N GLY A 144 -8.96 -10.42 8.34
CA GLY A 144 -9.67 -10.75 7.11
C GLY A 144 -10.14 -9.52 6.31
N PRO A 145 -9.28 -8.51 6.10
CA PRO A 145 -9.68 -7.30 5.39
C PRO A 145 -9.94 -7.59 3.93
N SER A 146 -10.79 -6.78 3.29
CA SER A 146 -11.00 -6.80 1.83
C SER A 146 -10.16 -5.74 1.11
N VAL A 147 -9.61 -4.78 1.88
CA VAL A 147 -8.69 -3.74 1.40
C VAL A 147 -7.50 -3.66 2.35
N ILE A 148 -6.30 -3.61 1.80
CA ILE A 148 -5.07 -3.33 2.55
C ILE A 148 -4.41 -2.10 1.96
N ILE A 149 -4.11 -1.12 2.82
CA ILE A 149 -3.34 0.06 2.49
C ILE A 149 -1.91 -0.15 2.99
N LEU A 150 -0.94 -0.03 2.10
CA LEU A 150 0.49 -0.05 2.39
C LEU A 150 1.01 1.38 2.31
N ASP A 151 1.25 2.03 3.44
CA ASP A 151 1.73 3.42 3.46
C ASP A 151 3.25 3.44 3.59
N GLU A 152 3.94 3.52 2.43
CA GLU A 152 5.41 3.45 2.30
C GLU A 152 6.03 2.25 3.05
N ALA A 153 5.33 1.12 3.03
CA ALA A 153 5.67 -0.07 3.82
C ALA A 153 7.02 -0.72 3.44
N ASP A 154 7.58 -0.36 2.31
CA ASP A 154 8.85 -0.85 1.77
C ASP A 154 10.03 0.11 1.96
N SER A 155 9.78 1.36 2.40
CA SER A 155 10.77 2.43 2.38
C SER A 155 12.00 2.21 3.28
N MET A 156 11.86 1.37 4.31
CA MET A 156 12.95 1.02 5.24
C MET A 156 13.63 -0.31 4.92
N LEU A 157 13.30 -0.93 3.78
CA LEU A 157 13.80 -2.24 3.39
C LEU A 157 14.98 -2.12 2.42
N ASP A 158 15.91 -3.06 2.52
CA ASP A 158 16.91 -3.25 1.48
C ASP A 158 16.25 -3.77 0.18
N PRO A 159 16.91 -3.67 -0.98
CA PRO A 159 16.31 -4.02 -2.27
C PRO A 159 15.76 -5.46 -2.32
N LYS A 160 16.45 -6.42 -1.71
CA LYS A 160 16.00 -7.82 -1.72
C LYS A 160 14.78 -8.03 -0.85
N ALA A 161 14.78 -7.46 0.37
CA ALA A 161 13.63 -7.54 1.26
C ALA A 161 12.39 -6.85 0.67
N ARG A 162 12.58 -5.77 -0.10
CA ARG A 162 11.52 -5.08 -0.83
C ARG A 162 10.91 -5.97 -1.91
N GLU A 163 11.73 -6.59 -2.75
CA GLU A 163 11.30 -7.53 -3.79
C GLU A 163 10.50 -8.70 -3.17
N ASP A 164 11.07 -9.33 -2.12
CA ASP A 164 10.42 -10.44 -1.42
C ASP A 164 9.07 -10.03 -0.78
N LEU A 165 8.96 -8.79 -0.28
CA LEU A 165 7.72 -8.24 0.27
C LEU A 165 6.68 -8.05 -0.84
N PHE A 166 7.10 -7.54 -1.98
CA PHE A 166 6.26 -7.31 -3.15
C PHE A 166 5.65 -8.62 -3.66
N GLU A 167 6.49 -9.65 -3.86
CA GLU A 167 6.05 -10.98 -4.27
C GLU A 167 5.07 -11.59 -3.27
N LEU A 168 5.36 -11.44 -1.97
CA LEU A 168 4.48 -11.90 -0.91
C LEU A 168 3.10 -11.24 -0.99
N VAL A 169 3.07 -9.91 -1.08
CA VAL A 169 1.80 -9.15 -1.12
C VAL A 169 1.02 -9.48 -2.38
N LYS A 170 1.69 -9.62 -3.52
CA LYS A 170 1.07 -10.01 -4.80
C LYS A 170 0.43 -11.41 -4.72
N ARG A 171 1.13 -12.37 -4.15
CA ARG A 171 0.59 -13.71 -3.91
C ARG A 171 -0.64 -13.66 -3.02
N VAL A 172 -0.56 -12.99 -1.87
CA VAL A 172 -1.68 -12.86 -0.92
C VAL A 172 -2.88 -12.16 -1.56
N GLN A 173 -2.63 -11.10 -2.34
CA GLN A 173 -3.68 -10.37 -3.07
C GLN A 173 -4.42 -11.30 -4.01
N GLN A 174 -3.71 -12.12 -4.78
CA GLN A 174 -4.30 -13.06 -5.75
C GLN A 174 -5.06 -14.19 -5.06
N GLU A 175 -4.44 -14.85 -4.06
CA GLU A 175 -5.02 -15.99 -3.35
C GLU A 175 -6.27 -15.61 -2.56
N LYS A 176 -6.29 -14.44 -1.94
CA LYS A 176 -7.38 -13.98 -1.09
C LYS A 176 -8.33 -12.97 -1.77
N ASN A 177 -8.05 -12.59 -3.02
CA ASN A 177 -8.80 -11.57 -3.79
C ASN A 177 -8.98 -10.25 -3.02
N ILE A 178 -7.91 -9.78 -2.39
CA ILE A 178 -7.87 -8.55 -1.61
C ILE A 178 -7.53 -7.38 -2.54
N THR A 179 -8.11 -6.21 -2.28
CA THR A 179 -7.70 -4.95 -2.93
C THR A 179 -6.49 -4.39 -2.23
N ILE A 180 -5.39 -4.14 -2.94
CA ILE A 180 -4.20 -3.49 -2.40
C ILE A 180 -4.16 -2.02 -2.85
N ILE A 181 -3.88 -1.13 -1.92
CA ILE A 181 -3.60 0.27 -2.16
C ILE A 181 -2.20 0.53 -1.63
N SER A 182 -1.25 0.70 -2.52
CA SER A 182 0.13 0.99 -2.16
C SER A 182 0.40 2.48 -2.34
N ILE A 183 0.96 3.10 -1.32
CA ILE A 183 1.40 4.49 -1.34
C ILE A 183 2.91 4.47 -1.31
N THR A 184 3.55 4.96 -2.37
CA THR A 184 4.99 4.91 -2.50
C THR A 184 5.51 6.06 -3.36
N HIS A 185 6.80 6.28 -3.30
CA HIS A 185 7.54 7.11 -4.27
C HIS A 185 8.33 6.26 -5.28
N ASP A 186 8.29 4.92 -5.16
CA ASP A 186 8.96 4.01 -6.08
C ASP A 186 8.12 3.76 -7.32
N LEU A 187 8.60 4.27 -8.45
CA LEU A 187 7.94 4.10 -9.75
C LEU A 187 8.07 2.68 -10.32
N THR A 188 9.03 1.90 -9.83
CA THR A 188 9.16 0.48 -10.21
C THR A 188 8.01 -0.33 -9.64
N GLU A 189 7.63 -0.04 -8.40
CA GLU A 189 6.44 -0.61 -7.79
C GLU A 189 5.18 -0.26 -8.60
N ALA A 190 5.03 1.00 -8.97
CA ALA A 190 3.89 1.44 -9.76
C ALA A 190 3.80 0.75 -11.12
N MET A 191 4.93 0.41 -11.76
CA MET A 191 4.93 -0.38 -13.00
C MET A 191 4.38 -1.81 -12.82
N GLY A 192 4.59 -2.40 -11.64
CA GLY A 192 4.14 -3.77 -11.31
C GLY A 192 2.68 -3.86 -10.84
N SER A 193 1.99 -2.72 -10.66
CA SER A 193 0.61 -2.66 -10.20
C SER A 193 -0.41 -2.76 -11.35
N ASP A 194 -1.69 -3.01 -11.02
CA ASP A 194 -2.77 -3.05 -12.02
C ASP A 194 -3.23 -1.63 -12.42
N TYR A 195 -3.13 -0.67 -11.51
CA TYR A 195 -3.61 0.70 -11.68
C TYR A 195 -2.70 1.69 -10.95
N VAL A 196 -2.50 2.86 -11.52
CA VAL A 196 -1.65 3.91 -10.94
C VAL A 196 -2.43 5.21 -10.81
N ILE A 197 -2.28 5.88 -9.69
CA ILE A 197 -2.79 7.22 -9.43
C ILE A 197 -1.59 8.12 -9.15
N VAL A 198 -1.40 9.14 -9.97
CA VAL A 198 -0.32 10.12 -9.82
C VAL A 198 -0.87 11.35 -9.09
N MET A 199 -0.33 11.62 -7.90
CA MET A 199 -0.66 12.79 -7.09
C MET A 199 0.34 13.92 -7.31
N ASN A 200 -0.16 15.14 -7.50
CA ASN A 200 0.69 16.32 -7.58
C ASN A 200 0.03 17.49 -6.84
N LYS A 201 0.73 18.08 -5.88
CA LYS A 201 0.28 19.29 -5.13
C LYS A 201 -1.17 19.20 -4.63
N GLY A 202 -1.54 18.07 -4.04
CA GLY A 202 -2.87 17.86 -3.47
C GLY A 202 -3.98 17.50 -4.47
N THR A 203 -3.66 17.29 -5.76
CA THR A 203 -4.63 16.91 -6.80
C THR A 203 -4.24 15.58 -7.44
N VAL A 204 -5.20 14.92 -8.10
CA VAL A 204 -4.90 13.80 -9.01
C VAL A 204 -4.45 14.38 -10.35
N TYR A 205 -3.18 14.19 -10.67
CA TYR A 205 -2.62 14.63 -11.95
C TYR A 205 -3.08 13.70 -13.09
N GLN A 206 -2.95 12.39 -12.87
CA GLN A 206 -3.32 11.37 -13.85
C GLN A 206 -3.67 10.06 -13.13
N ALA A 207 -4.57 9.27 -13.70
CA ALA A 207 -4.89 7.93 -13.22
C ALA A 207 -5.15 6.98 -14.38
N GLY A 208 -4.68 5.73 -14.29
CA GLY A 208 -4.80 4.75 -15.37
C GLY A 208 -3.94 3.51 -15.16
N ILE A 209 -3.88 2.65 -16.16
CA ILE A 209 -2.96 1.51 -16.15
C ILE A 209 -1.51 2.00 -16.31
N PRO A 210 -0.51 1.25 -15.80
CA PRO A 210 0.90 1.65 -15.85
C PRO A 210 1.37 2.08 -17.23
N GLU A 211 1.03 1.33 -18.28
CA GLU A 211 1.40 1.65 -19.66
C GLU A 211 0.92 3.06 -20.07
N THR A 212 -0.31 3.43 -19.74
CA THR A 212 -0.86 4.77 -20.05
C THR A 212 -0.11 5.87 -19.29
N ILE A 213 0.12 5.65 -18.00
CA ILE A 213 0.80 6.63 -17.12
C ILE A 213 2.23 6.86 -17.60
N PHE A 214 3.01 5.80 -17.76
CA PHE A 214 4.43 5.89 -18.10
C PHE A 214 4.71 6.16 -19.59
N SER A 215 3.72 6.04 -20.45
CA SER A 215 3.83 6.53 -21.84
C SER A 215 3.80 8.05 -21.93
N SER A 216 3.23 8.74 -20.94
CA SER A 216 3.23 10.22 -20.84
C SER A 216 4.49 10.75 -20.12
N GLN A 217 5.67 10.35 -20.60
CA GLN A 217 6.96 10.59 -19.94
C GLN A 217 7.21 12.07 -19.64
N GLN A 218 7.02 12.96 -20.64
CA GLN A 218 7.24 14.39 -20.47
C GLN A 218 6.33 14.98 -19.41
N GLY A 219 5.07 14.57 -19.34
CA GLY A 219 4.13 15.04 -18.32
C GLY A 219 4.54 14.64 -16.89
N LEU A 220 5.15 13.46 -16.69
CA LEU A 220 5.70 13.07 -15.40
C LEU A 220 6.93 13.91 -15.02
N LEU A 221 7.84 14.15 -15.98
CA LEU A 221 9.01 14.98 -15.78
C LEU A 221 8.64 16.44 -15.48
N ASP A 222 7.62 16.99 -16.14
CA ASP A 222 7.14 18.37 -15.93
C ASP A 222 6.60 18.60 -14.51
N ILE A 223 6.03 17.56 -13.89
CA ILE A 223 5.61 17.61 -12.47
C ILE A 223 6.74 17.21 -11.51
N GLY A 224 7.96 16.96 -12.06
CA GLY A 224 9.18 16.61 -11.34
C GLY A 224 9.25 15.13 -10.91
N LEU A 225 8.35 14.26 -11.32
CA LEU A 225 8.50 12.82 -11.17
C LEU A 225 9.48 12.31 -12.21
N ASP A 226 10.28 11.35 -11.78
CA ASP A 226 11.26 10.71 -12.64
C ASP A 226 10.60 9.59 -13.49
N LEU A 227 11.39 8.89 -14.29
CA LEU A 227 10.95 7.69 -14.99
C LEU A 227 11.42 6.43 -14.25
N PRO A 228 10.69 5.31 -14.36
CA PRO A 228 11.16 4.03 -13.87
C PRO A 228 12.54 3.68 -14.43
N PHE A 229 13.38 3.06 -13.61
CA PHE A 229 14.78 2.80 -13.94
C PHE A 229 14.94 2.00 -15.26
N VAL A 230 14.10 0.99 -15.47
CA VAL A 230 14.12 0.18 -16.71
C VAL A 230 13.87 1.03 -17.97
N MET A 231 13.00 2.04 -17.88
CA MET A 231 12.72 2.93 -19.00
C MET A 231 13.90 3.88 -19.30
N LYS A 232 14.59 4.34 -18.26
CA LYS A 232 15.82 5.13 -18.43
C LYS A 232 16.93 4.34 -19.12
N ILE A 233 17.11 3.08 -18.69
CA ILE A 233 18.08 2.18 -19.33
C ILE A 233 17.72 1.95 -20.80
N ALA A 234 16.44 1.65 -21.09
CA ALA A 234 15.98 1.43 -22.45
C ALA A 234 16.22 2.64 -23.37
N GLN A 235 16.09 3.86 -22.83
CA GLN A 235 16.41 5.09 -23.56
C GLN A 235 17.92 5.24 -23.80
N GLN A 236 18.76 4.99 -22.78
CA GLN A 236 20.22 5.09 -22.89
C GLN A 236 20.81 4.07 -23.87
N LEU A 237 20.20 2.89 -23.94
CA LEU A 237 20.59 1.83 -24.89
C LEU A 237 19.94 1.99 -26.27
N GLU A 238 19.16 3.06 -26.49
CA GLU A 238 18.40 3.32 -27.72
C GLU A 238 17.46 2.17 -28.15
N VAL A 239 17.07 1.30 -27.20
CA VAL A 239 16.20 0.13 -27.44
C VAL A 239 14.75 0.54 -27.55
N SER A 240 14.30 1.48 -26.71
CA SER A 240 12.92 1.98 -26.71
C SER A 240 12.80 3.35 -26.05
N ASN A 241 12.03 4.23 -26.68
CA ASN A 241 11.60 5.52 -26.11
C ASN A 241 10.14 5.46 -25.62
N ARG A 242 9.56 4.25 -25.49
CA ARG A 242 8.18 4.03 -25.04
C ARG A 242 8.17 3.24 -23.74
N TYR A 243 6.98 3.03 -23.19
CA TYR A 243 6.79 2.14 -22.05
C TYR A 243 7.38 0.76 -22.36
N ILE A 244 8.17 0.25 -21.44
CA ILE A 244 8.79 -1.07 -21.51
C ILE A 244 8.98 -1.61 -20.08
N THR A 245 8.63 -2.88 -19.89
CA THR A 245 8.91 -3.60 -18.64
C THR A 245 10.33 -4.16 -18.63
N TYR A 246 10.77 -4.68 -17.48
CA TYR A 246 12.07 -5.31 -17.37
C TYR A 246 12.20 -6.52 -18.32
N GLU A 247 11.20 -7.39 -18.33
CA GLU A 247 11.16 -8.56 -19.24
C GLU A 247 11.19 -8.08 -20.71
N GLY A 248 10.37 -7.09 -21.04
CA GLY A 248 10.34 -6.54 -22.40
C GLY A 248 11.66 -5.88 -22.83
N LEU A 249 12.48 -5.37 -21.90
CA LEU A 249 13.81 -4.88 -22.20
C LEU A 249 14.77 -6.04 -22.44
N VAL A 250 14.76 -7.07 -21.57
CA VAL A 250 15.61 -8.26 -21.71
C VAL A 250 15.35 -8.97 -23.04
N ASP A 251 14.09 -9.09 -23.46
CA ASP A 251 13.74 -9.73 -24.75
C ASP A 251 14.23 -8.96 -25.99
N LYS A 252 14.62 -7.70 -25.82
CA LYS A 252 15.12 -6.85 -26.92
C LYS A 252 16.65 -6.70 -26.97
N LEU A 253 17.34 -7.16 -25.92
CA LEU A 253 18.81 -7.17 -25.85
C LEU A 253 19.37 -8.47 -26.40
#